data_73db3026ffa8bc4f9545e898d97abb8f
#
_entry.id   73db3026ffa8bc4f9545e898d97abb8f
#
_cell.length_a   1.000
_cell.length_b   1.000
_cell.length_c   1.000
_cell.angle_alpha   90.00
_cell.angle_beta   90.00
_cell.angle_gamma   90.00
#
_symmetry.space_group_name_H-M   'P 1'
#
loop_
_entity.id
_entity.type
_entity.pdbx_description
1 polymer ?
#
loop_
_entity_poly.entity_id
_entity_poly.type
_entity_poly.pdbx_seq_one_letter_code
_entity_poly.pdbx_strand_id
1 'polypeptide(L)'
;MINEKIGIVIVNYNGEKYQNDALKTIYESNYPNLEVVIVDSGSVDQSIKLAQKEYPQAHYLLQGENVGVAKGNNIGIKYAIDELKADYVLLLNNDIELDKDTIRLLAENVSPDTITVPKIYYYEPHDMLWFAGGAMVWQKGESEHWGNFETDCGKYDEQKEITYSPTCCMLIHKSVFEKVGMIDETVFMYFDDTDFCARVNSAGIKILYVPKSVMWHKVSSAGGGSDSKVQVYYMTRNKLYYMNKHKDELKFPARLFTYSKFIVKFLISPVYKRNDKFILRAWKDYRKGNMGRCDTL
;
A
#
# COMPACT_ATOMS: atom_id res chain seq x y z
N MET A 1 13.56 -8.76 -23.57
CA MET A 1 13.00 -8.95 -22.21
C MET A 1 13.87 -8.15 -21.26
N ILE A 2 13.29 -7.33 -20.44
CA ILE A 2 13.98 -6.62 -19.37
C ILE A 2 14.52 -7.69 -18.42
N ASN A 3 15.80 -7.65 -18.12
CA ASN A 3 16.47 -8.59 -17.20
C ASN A 3 17.11 -7.83 -16.01
N GLU A 4 16.59 -6.62 -15.75
CA GLU A 4 17.04 -5.79 -14.65
C GLU A 4 16.60 -6.42 -13.32
N LYS A 5 17.39 -6.18 -12.28
CA LYS A 5 17.12 -6.79 -10.98
C LYS A 5 15.94 -6.13 -10.30
N ILE A 6 14.97 -6.95 -9.87
CA ILE A 6 13.83 -6.51 -9.07
C ILE A 6 14.03 -6.97 -7.62
N GLY A 7 14.06 -6.00 -6.68
CA GLY A 7 13.96 -6.27 -5.25
C GLY A 7 12.49 -6.26 -4.83
N ILE A 8 11.97 -7.39 -4.40
CA ILE A 8 10.60 -7.49 -3.89
C ILE A 8 10.61 -7.21 -2.39
N VAL A 9 9.90 -6.20 -1.96
CA VAL A 9 9.83 -5.78 -0.56
C VAL A 9 8.47 -6.17 0.02
N ILE A 10 8.51 -6.99 1.07
CA ILE A 10 7.33 -7.46 1.80
C ILE A 10 7.47 -7.04 3.27
N VAL A 11 6.50 -6.29 3.78
CA VAL A 11 6.40 -6.00 5.22
C VAL A 11 5.52 -7.06 5.87
N ASN A 12 6.10 -7.81 6.80
CA ASN A 12 5.38 -8.84 7.55
C ASN A 12 5.07 -8.40 8.98
N TYR A 13 3.84 -8.65 9.43
CA TYR A 13 3.43 -8.57 10.82
C TYR A 13 2.37 -9.61 11.13
N ASN A 14 2.76 -10.69 11.85
CA ASN A 14 1.89 -11.81 12.18
C ASN A 14 1.20 -12.42 10.95
N GLY A 15 1.97 -12.71 9.90
CA GLY A 15 1.51 -13.18 8.60
C GLY A 15 1.48 -14.69 8.43
N GLU A 16 1.49 -15.49 9.49
CA GLU A 16 1.59 -16.95 9.46
C GLU A 16 0.60 -17.61 8.50
N LYS A 17 -0.60 -17.04 8.43
CA LYS A 17 -1.70 -17.58 7.60
C LYS A 17 -1.49 -17.37 6.09
N TYR A 18 -0.69 -16.37 5.68
CA TYR A 18 -0.70 -15.90 4.29
C TYR A 18 0.68 -15.82 3.65
N GLN A 19 1.72 -15.53 4.43
CA GLN A 19 3.02 -15.16 3.89
C GLN A 19 3.66 -16.25 3.03
N ASN A 20 3.55 -17.53 3.40
CA ASN A 20 4.13 -18.62 2.62
C ASN A 20 3.41 -18.83 1.29
N ASP A 21 2.09 -18.60 1.22
CA ASP A 21 1.34 -18.64 -0.05
C ASP A 21 1.82 -17.52 -0.99
N ALA A 22 2.00 -16.30 -0.46
CA ALA A 22 2.55 -15.19 -1.23
C ALA A 22 3.96 -15.51 -1.77
N LEU A 23 4.86 -15.98 -0.91
CA LEU A 23 6.22 -16.36 -1.29
C LEU A 23 6.24 -17.45 -2.36
N LYS A 24 5.36 -18.45 -2.25
CA LYS A 24 5.22 -19.49 -3.26
C LYS A 24 4.95 -18.91 -4.64
N THR A 25 3.94 -18.05 -4.77
CA THR A 25 3.58 -17.47 -6.07
C THR A 25 4.65 -16.52 -6.62
N ILE A 26 5.42 -15.86 -5.75
CA ILE A 26 6.57 -15.03 -6.13
C ILE A 26 7.68 -15.88 -6.74
N TYR A 27 8.07 -16.95 -6.08
CA TYR A 27 9.15 -17.85 -6.57
C TYR A 27 8.72 -18.73 -7.76
N GLU A 28 7.41 -18.91 -7.98
CA GLU A 28 6.86 -19.54 -9.18
C GLU A 28 6.69 -18.58 -10.36
N SER A 29 7.02 -17.29 -10.20
CA SER A 29 6.91 -16.27 -11.24
C SER A 29 7.83 -16.52 -12.43
N ASN A 30 7.36 -16.15 -13.62
CA ASN A 30 8.11 -16.22 -14.88
C ASN A 30 9.17 -15.12 -15.05
N TYR A 31 9.49 -14.34 -14.03
CA TYR A 31 10.55 -13.34 -14.06
C TYR A 31 11.82 -13.86 -13.36
N PRO A 32 12.99 -13.94 -14.06
CA PRO A 32 14.12 -14.71 -13.55
C PRO A 32 15.02 -13.96 -12.56
N ASN A 33 15.06 -12.63 -12.56
CA ASN A 33 16.02 -11.82 -11.79
C ASN A 33 15.36 -11.12 -10.60
N LEU A 34 14.96 -11.93 -9.62
CA LEU A 34 14.26 -11.49 -8.40
C LEU A 34 15.12 -11.69 -7.16
N GLU A 35 15.03 -10.74 -6.24
CA GLU A 35 15.49 -10.87 -4.85
C GLU A 35 14.34 -10.50 -3.91
N VAL A 36 14.08 -11.34 -2.91
CA VAL A 36 12.98 -11.12 -1.97
C VAL A 36 13.50 -10.63 -0.62
N VAL A 37 12.97 -9.50 -0.16
CA VAL A 37 13.31 -8.87 1.12
C VAL A 37 12.04 -8.87 2.00
N ILE A 38 12.10 -9.57 3.11
CA ILE A 38 11.03 -9.65 4.10
C ILE A 38 11.43 -8.79 5.30
N VAL A 39 10.72 -7.70 5.52
CA VAL A 39 10.89 -6.84 6.69
C VAL A 39 9.89 -7.27 7.75
N ASP A 40 10.37 -7.95 8.78
CA ASP A 40 9.51 -8.37 9.88
C ASP A 40 9.34 -7.27 10.91
N SER A 41 8.12 -6.81 11.05
CA SER A 41 7.70 -5.77 12.00
C SER A 41 7.42 -6.35 13.41
N GLY A 42 8.30 -7.20 13.93
CA GLY A 42 8.17 -7.75 15.28
C GLY A 42 7.01 -8.75 15.43
N SER A 43 6.90 -9.69 14.50
CA SER A 43 5.91 -10.78 14.58
C SER A 43 6.17 -11.68 15.78
N VAL A 44 5.10 -12.16 16.38
CA VAL A 44 5.13 -13.08 17.54
C VAL A 44 4.58 -14.47 17.18
N ASP A 45 4.09 -14.64 15.94
CA ASP A 45 3.61 -15.90 15.39
C ASP A 45 4.76 -16.71 14.74
N GLN A 46 4.44 -17.78 14.00
CA GLN A 46 5.42 -18.64 13.34
C GLN A 46 5.80 -18.18 11.93
N SER A 47 5.25 -17.03 11.43
CA SER A 47 5.41 -16.60 10.04
C SER A 47 6.86 -16.56 9.57
N ILE A 48 7.75 -15.93 10.34
CA ILE A 48 9.16 -15.81 9.98
C ILE A 48 9.88 -17.15 10.03
N LYS A 49 9.63 -17.93 11.08
CA LYS A 49 10.28 -19.25 11.22
C LYS A 49 9.90 -20.20 10.08
N LEU A 50 8.63 -20.20 9.68
CA LEU A 50 8.14 -21.00 8.55
C LEU A 50 8.72 -20.50 7.23
N ALA A 51 8.71 -19.20 7.00
CA ALA A 51 9.27 -18.60 5.80
C ALA A 51 10.78 -18.87 5.67
N GLN A 52 11.57 -18.70 6.73
CA GLN A 52 13.01 -19.01 6.73
C GLN A 52 13.32 -20.49 6.46
N LYS A 53 12.46 -21.38 6.89
CA LYS A 53 12.61 -22.82 6.63
C LYS A 53 12.35 -23.16 5.17
N GLU A 54 11.31 -22.59 4.56
CA GLU A 54 10.86 -22.93 3.20
C GLU A 54 11.57 -22.09 2.14
N TYR A 55 11.91 -20.83 2.46
CA TYR A 55 12.53 -19.87 1.55
C TYR A 55 13.82 -19.27 2.13
N PRO A 56 14.85 -20.10 2.46
CA PRO A 56 16.09 -19.64 3.09
C PRO A 56 16.89 -18.66 2.21
N GLN A 57 16.59 -18.57 0.92
CA GLN A 57 17.21 -17.66 -0.03
C GLN A 57 16.65 -16.22 0.07
N ALA A 58 15.53 -15.97 0.76
CA ALA A 58 15.02 -14.63 1.00
C ALA A 58 15.85 -13.89 2.05
N HIS A 59 15.87 -12.56 1.97
CA HIS A 59 16.54 -11.70 2.94
C HIS A 59 15.57 -11.31 4.06
N TYR A 60 15.93 -11.55 5.31
CA TYR A 60 15.08 -11.33 6.48
C TYR A 60 15.60 -10.18 7.33
N LEU A 61 14.87 -9.07 7.41
CA LEU A 61 15.21 -7.88 8.18
C LEU A 61 14.30 -7.78 9.42
N LEU A 62 14.75 -8.34 10.54
CA LEU A 62 13.95 -8.43 11.78
C LEU A 62 14.04 -7.12 12.57
N GLN A 63 12.93 -6.44 12.80
CA GLN A 63 12.90 -5.13 13.48
C GLN A 63 12.70 -5.22 15.01
N GLY A 64 12.25 -6.37 15.51
CA GLY A 64 12.01 -6.57 16.95
C GLY A 64 10.78 -5.84 17.50
N GLU A 65 10.20 -4.89 16.76
CA GLU A 65 8.99 -4.15 17.10
C GLU A 65 8.16 -3.85 15.86
N ASN A 66 6.87 -3.51 16.04
CA ASN A 66 6.02 -3.12 14.91
C ASN A 66 6.34 -1.69 14.48
N VAL A 67 7.09 -1.57 13.39
CA VAL A 67 7.51 -0.29 12.79
C VAL A 67 6.47 0.33 11.86
N GLY A 68 5.39 -0.38 11.55
CA GLY A 68 4.34 0.05 10.61
C GLY A 68 4.69 -0.16 9.14
N VAL A 69 3.72 0.12 8.28
CA VAL A 69 3.82 -0.15 6.83
C VAL A 69 4.83 0.77 6.16
N ALA A 70 4.75 2.08 6.38
CA ALA A 70 5.60 3.07 5.73
C ALA A 70 7.09 2.86 6.04
N LYS A 71 7.44 2.76 7.33
CA LYS A 71 8.83 2.54 7.75
C LYS A 71 9.33 1.16 7.36
N GLY A 72 8.47 0.12 7.45
CA GLY A 72 8.82 -1.23 7.01
C GLY A 72 9.18 -1.27 5.52
N ASN A 73 8.35 -0.66 4.67
CA ASN A 73 8.65 -0.54 3.24
C ASN A 73 9.96 0.22 3.00
N ASN A 74 10.21 1.34 3.67
CA ASN A 74 11.45 2.11 3.49
C ASN A 74 12.70 1.33 3.88
N ILE A 75 12.65 0.52 4.93
CA ILE A 75 13.76 -0.37 5.33
C ILE A 75 14.04 -1.36 4.19
N GLY A 76 13.00 -2.00 3.66
CA GLY A 76 13.13 -2.95 2.56
C GLY A 76 13.60 -2.30 1.26
N ILE A 77 13.07 -1.13 0.90
CA ILE A 77 13.48 -0.36 -0.29
C ILE A 77 14.97 -0.03 -0.23
N LYS A 78 15.43 0.51 0.89
CA LYS A 78 16.85 0.83 1.08
C LYS A 78 17.73 -0.40 0.94
N TYR A 79 17.37 -1.51 1.58
CA TYR A 79 18.12 -2.75 1.47
C TYR A 79 18.15 -3.26 0.02
N ALA A 80 17.02 -3.26 -0.67
CA ALA A 80 16.95 -3.70 -2.07
C ALA A 80 17.83 -2.85 -3.00
N ILE A 81 17.84 -1.53 -2.83
CA ILE A 81 18.63 -0.61 -3.65
C ILE A 81 20.11 -0.63 -3.24
N ASP A 82 20.41 -0.51 -1.94
CA ASP A 82 21.76 -0.26 -1.46
C ASP A 82 22.58 -1.54 -1.35
N GLU A 83 21.97 -2.67 -0.90
CA GLU A 83 22.69 -3.92 -0.69
C GLU A 83 22.55 -4.88 -1.90
N LEU A 84 21.31 -5.07 -2.39
CA LEU A 84 21.06 -6.00 -3.49
C LEU A 84 21.30 -5.38 -4.87
N LYS A 85 21.49 -4.06 -4.94
CA LYS A 85 21.70 -3.31 -6.20
C LYS A 85 20.54 -3.50 -7.17
N ALA A 86 19.31 -3.54 -6.65
CA ALA A 86 18.12 -3.64 -7.47
C ALA A 86 17.92 -2.35 -8.29
N ASP A 87 17.49 -2.52 -9.53
CA ASP A 87 17.13 -1.41 -10.41
C ASP A 87 15.69 -0.97 -10.19
N TYR A 88 14.84 -1.95 -9.87
CA TYR A 88 13.43 -1.76 -9.56
C TYR A 88 13.09 -2.35 -8.19
N VAL A 89 12.13 -1.74 -7.53
CA VAL A 89 11.55 -2.24 -6.28
C VAL A 89 10.08 -2.57 -6.54
N LEU A 90 9.68 -3.80 -6.24
CA LEU A 90 8.28 -4.20 -6.17
C LEU A 90 7.82 -4.19 -4.72
N LEU A 91 7.02 -3.20 -4.35
CA LEU A 91 6.31 -3.22 -3.08
C LEU A 91 5.19 -4.24 -3.17
N LEU A 92 5.09 -5.13 -2.19
CA LEU A 92 4.13 -6.21 -2.21
C LEU A 92 3.63 -6.54 -0.80
N ASN A 93 2.33 -6.73 -0.64
CA ASN A 93 1.78 -7.22 0.63
C ASN A 93 2.08 -8.71 0.82
N ASN A 94 2.00 -9.18 2.07
CA ASN A 94 2.20 -10.58 2.42
C ASN A 94 0.93 -11.46 2.31
N ASP A 95 -0.23 -10.85 1.99
CA ASP A 95 -1.54 -11.51 1.90
C ASP A 95 -2.10 -11.52 0.47
N ILE A 96 -1.21 -11.79 -0.50
CA ILE A 96 -1.53 -11.82 -1.93
C ILE A 96 -1.20 -13.18 -2.56
N GLU A 97 -1.72 -13.39 -3.75
CA GLU A 97 -1.26 -14.41 -4.68
C GLU A 97 -1.10 -13.79 -6.08
N LEU A 98 0.00 -14.10 -6.73
CA LEU A 98 0.32 -13.58 -8.08
C LEU A 98 -0.01 -14.62 -9.16
N ASP A 99 -0.51 -14.15 -10.31
CA ASP A 99 -0.38 -14.91 -11.55
C ASP A 99 1.11 -15.02 -11.94
N LYS A 100 1.50 -16.11 -12.61
CA LYS A 100 2.89 -16.36 -12.97
C LYS A 100 3.52 -15.27 -13.85
N ASP A 101 2.71 -14.59 -14.63
CA ASP A 101 3.17 -13.53 -15.54
C ASP A 101 3.08 -12.12 -14.95
N THR A 102 2.55 -11.97 -13.73
CA THR A 102 2.31 -10.67 -13.09
C THR A 102 3.56 -9.79 -13.10
N ILE A 103 4.66 -10.28 -12.53
CA ILE A 103 5.90 -9.49 -12.41
C ILE A 103 6.50 -9.18 -13.79
N ARG A 104 6.50 -10.17 -14.71
CA ARG A 104 6.99 -9.99 -16.05
C ARG A 104 6.22 -8.90 -16.80
N LEU A 105 4.89 -8.92 -16.74
CA LEU A 105 4.03 -7.93 -17.41
C LEU A 105 4.20 -6.53 -16.82
N LEU A 106 4.38 -6.40 -15.50
CA LEU A 106 4.72 -5.12 -14.89
C LEU A 106 6.09 -4.62 -15.38
N ALA A 107 7.09 -5.49 -15.39
CA ALA A 107 8.45 -5.16 -15.79
C ALA A 107 8.54 -4.74 -17.27
N GLU A 108 7.75 -5.32 -18.16
CA GLU A 108 7.71 -4.94 -19.58
C GLU A 108 7.17 -3.52 -19.82
N ASN A 109 6.52 -2.92 -18.85
CA ASN A 109 5.84 -1.62 -18.96
C ASN A 109 6.41 -0.54 -18.03
N VAL A 110 7.30 -0.90 -17.10
CA VAL A 110 7.92 0.05 -16.16
C VAL A 110 9.07 0.82 -16.83
N SER A 111 9.32 2.03 -16.37
CA SER A 111 10.48 2.86 -16.77
C SER A 111 10.89 3.80 -15.64
N PRO A 112 12.01 4.55 -15.74
CA PRO A 112 12.41 5.53 -14.74
C PRO A 112 11.35 6.60 -14.42
N ASP A 113 10.44 6.87 -15.36
CA ASP A 113 9.36 7.86 -15.21
C ASP A 113 7.95 7.22 -15.17
N THR A 114 7.87 5.89 -15.05
CA THR A 114 6.59 5.18 -15.06
C THR A 114 6.59 4.05 -14.03
N ILE A 115 5.71 4.15 -13.05
CA ILE A 115 5.37 3.10 -12.08
C ILE A 115 4.33 2.19 -12.73
N THR A 116 4.39 0.87 -12.51
CA THR A 116 3.39 -0.06 -13.02
C THR A 116 2.66 -0.79 -11.90
N VAL A 117 1.35 -1.01 -12.11
CA VAL A 117 0.47 -1.64 -11.13
C VAL A 117 -0.49 -2.62 -11.82
N PRO A 118 -0.87 -3.73 -11.18
CA PRO A 118 -1.71 -4.76 -11.77
C PRO A 118 -3.20 -4.48 -11.62
N LYS A 119 -4.01 -5.34 -12.25
CA LYS A 119 -5.40 -5.59 -11.88
C LYS A 119 -5.42 -6.47 -10.63
N ILE A 120 -6.22 -6.11 -9.65
CA ILE A 120 -6.27 -6.81 -8.36
C ILE A 120 -7.69 -7.30 -8.11
N TYR A 121 -7.82 -8.59 -7.85
CA TYR A 121 -9.08 -9.21 -7.45
C TYR A 121 -9.10 -9.46 -5.94
N TYR A 122 -10.31 -9.59 -5.40
CA TYR A 122 -10.47 -10.29 -4.13
C TYR A 122 -10.03 -11.74 -4.27
N TYR A 123 -9.51 -12.32 -3.22
CA TYR A 123 -9.17 -13.73 -3.21
C TYR A 123 -10.44 -14.61 -3.32
N GLU A 124 -11.50 -14.21 -2.66
CA GLU A 124 -12.83 -14.81 -2.74
C GLU A 124 -13.91 -13.73 -2.79
N PRO A 125 -14.78 -13.71 -3.81
CA PRO A 125 -14.73 -14.53 -5.04
C PRO A 125 -13.63 -14.07 -6.01
N HIS A 126 -13.02 -15.02 -6.75
CA HIS A 126 -11.85 -14.83 -7.61
C HIS A 126 -12.05 -13.90 -8.82
N ASP A 127 -13.30 -13.64 -9.20
CA ASP A 127 -13.71 -12.78 -10.33
C ASP A 127 -14.19 -11.39 -9.86
N MET A 128 -14.19 -11.13 -8.57
CA MET A 128 -14.58 -9.84 -7.99
C MET A 128 -13.37 -8.91 -7.94
N LEU A 129 -13.48 -7.75 -8.56
CA LEU A 129 -12.45 -6.72 -8.57
C LEU A 129 -12.31 -6.05 -7.21
N TRP A 130 -11.07 -5.95 -6.73
CA TRP A 130 -10.69 -5.10 -5.61
C TRP A 130 -10.12 -3.77 -6.09
N PHE A 131 -9.32 -3.80 -7.19
CA PHE A 131 -8.74 -2.62 -7.81
C PHE A 131 -8.52 -2.87 -9.30
N ALA A 132 -9.11 -2.03 -10.13
CA ALA A 132 -8.96 -2.05 -11.58
C ALA A 132 -8.56 -0.66 -12.12
N GLY A 133 -7.58 -0.06 -11.43
CA GLY A 133 -7.17 1.32 -11.58
C GLY A 133 -7.80 2.22 -10.53
N GLY A 134 -7.30 3.46 -10.42
CA GLY A 134 -7.78 4.39 -9.41
C GLY A 134 -7.41 5.85 -9.71
N ALA A 135 -8.03 6.74 -8.98
CA ALA A 135 -7.78 8.17 -9.14
C ALA A 135 -7.63 8.89 -7.80
N MET A 136 -6.77 9.93 -7.81
CA MET A 136 -6.76 10.95 -6.77
C MET A 136 -7.96 11.87 -6.94
N VAL A 137 -8.82 11.93 -5.95
CA VAL A 137 -9.99 12.83 -5.93
C VAL A 137 -9.62 14.10 -5.19
N TRP A 138 -8.86 14.98 -5.86
CA TRP A 138 -8.29 16.20 -5.29
C TRP A 138 -9.34 17.12 -4.63
N GLN A 139 -10.60 17.10 -5.14
CA GLN A 139 -11.70 17.88 -4.59
C GLN A 139 -12.16 17.37 -3.22
N LYS A 140 -11.83 16.14 -2.85
CA LYS A 140 -12.22 15.51 -1.58
C LYS A 140 -11.01 15.20 -0.68
N GLY A 141 -9.78 15.29 -1.21
CA GLY A 141 -8.57 14.81 -0.53
C GLY A 141 -8.67 13.31 -0.22
N GLU A 142 -9.16 12.55 -1.18
CA GLU A 142 -9.37 11.09 -1.09
C GLU A 142 -8.82 10.44 -2.35
N SER A 143 -8.66 9.14 -2.30
CA SER A 143 -8.41 8.28 -3.45
C SER A 143 -9.62 7.39 -3.69
N GLU A 144 -9.77 6.90 -4.91
CA GLU A 144 -10.83 5.95 -5.26
C GLU A 144 -10.25 4.76 -6.01
N HIS A 145 -10.82 3.59 -5.79
CA HIS A 145 -10.59 2.37 -6.56
C HIS A 145 -11.70 2.22 -7.59
N TRP A 146 -11.34 1.99 -8.84
CA TRP A 146 -12.30 1.64 -9.86
C TRP A 146 -12.58 0.13 -9.83
N GLY A 147 -13.83 -0.23 -10.13
CA GLY A 147 -14.28 -1.62 -10.18
C GLY A 147 -14.45 -2.31 -8.82
N ASN A 148 -14.20 -1.63 -7.70
CA ASN A 148 -14.27 -2.25 -6.38
C ASN A 148 -15.67 -2.85 -6.11
N PHE A 149 -15.70 -4.15 -5.76
CA PHE A 149 -16.89 -5.01 -5.61
C PHE A 149 -17.68 -5.26 -6.90
N GLU A 150 -17.16 -4.90 -8.08
CA GLU A 150 -17.74 -5.32 -9.36
C GLU A 150 -17.21 -6.70 -9.77
N THR A 151 -18.06 -7.55 -10.35
CA THR A 151 -17.59 -8.76 -11.06
C THR A 151 -16.94 -8.34 -12.36
N ASP A 152 -15.76 -8.87 -12.65
CA ASP A 152 -15.03 -8.51 -13.87
C ASP A 152 -15.74 -9.05 -15.12
N CYS A 153 -16.10 -8.15 -16.00
CA CYS A 153 -16.71 -8.44 -17.31
C CYS A 153 -15.94 -7.83 -18.48
N GLY A 154 -14.65 -7.52 -18.28
CA GLY A 154 -13.78 -6.91 -19.29
C GLY A 154 -13.87 -5.39 -19.40
N LYS A 155 -14.67 -4.73 -18.59
CA LYS A 155 -14.83 -3.26 -18.59
C LYS A 155 -13.54 -2.50 -18.32
N TYR A 156 -12.61 -3.12 -17.60
CA TYR A 156 -11.36 -2.53 -17.14
C TYR A 156 -10.12 -3.19 -17.78
N ASP A 157 -10.21 -3.72 -18.99
CA ASP A 157 -9.11 -4.40 -19.69
C ASP A 157 -8.23 -3.48 -20.51
N GLU A 158 -8.52 -2.18 -20.52
CA GLU A 158 -7.71 -1.19 -21.19
C GLU A 158 -6.55 -0.71 -20.29
N GLN A 159 -5.32 -0.78 -20.83
CA GLN A 159 -4.14 -0.22 -20.17
C GLN A 159 -4.17 1.30 -20.24
N LYS A 160 -3.99 1.99 -19.11
CA LYS A 160 -4.08 3.45 -19.04
C LYS A 160 -3.31 4.07 -17.89
N GLU A 161 -2.98 5.33 -18.05
CA GLU A 161 -2.46 6.16 -16.96
C GLU A 161 -3.55 6.40 -15.91
N ILE A 162 -3.17 6.27 -14.65
CA ILE A 162 -4.00 6.49 -13.47
C ILE A 162 -3.29 7.43 -12.51
N THR A 163 -3.98 7.95 -11.52
CA THR A 163 -3.36 8.88 -10.56
C THR A 163 -3.26 8.33 -9.14
N TYR A 164 -3.81 7.15 -8.89
CA TYR A 164 -3.73 6.48 -7.60
C TYR A 164 -3.61 4.97 -7.76
N SER A 165 -2.79 4.36 -6.90
CA SER A 165 -2.73 2.94 -6.67
C SER A 165 -2.38 2.66 -5.21
N PRO A 166 -2.90 1.58 -4.59
CA PRO A 166 -2.43 1.10 -3.30
C PRO A 166 -1.00 0.54 -3.42
N THR A 167 -0.20 0.66 -2.36
CA THR A 167 1.17 0.13 -2.32
C THR A 167 1.25 -1.39 -2.17
N CYS A 168 0.12 -2.09 -2.16
CA CYS A 168 0.07 -3.54 -2.02
C CYS A 168 0.64 -4.33 -3.22
N CYS A 169 0.77 -3.68 -4.40
CA CYS A 169 1.55 -4.15 -5.54
C CYS A 169 1.90 -2.96 -6.45
N MET A 170 3.14 -2.50 -6.38
CA MET A 170 3.60 -1.34 -7.14
C MET A 170 5.07 -1.54 -7.53
N LEU A 171 5.35 -1.65 -8.83
CA LEU A 171 6.72 -1.78 -9.36
C LEU A 171 7.26 -0.40 -9.71
N ILE A 172 8.39 -0.04 -9.10
CA ILE A 172 8.93 1.31 -9.06
C ILE A 172 10.42 1.28 -9.41
N HIS A 173 10.87 2.11 -10.35
CA HIS A 173 12.30 2.31 -10.60
C HIS A 173 12.95 3.10 -9.47
N LYS A 174 14.19 2.76 -9.08
CA LYS A 174 14.91 3.39 -7.98
C LYS A 174 14.99 4.93 -8.06
N SER A 175 15.11 5.50 -9.27
CA SER A 175 15.16 6.95 -9.47
C SER A 175 13.88 7.69 -9.04
N VAL A 176 12.77 7.00 -8.95
CA VAL A 176 11.52 7.60 -8.44
C VAL A 176 11.71 8.00 -6.98
N PHE A 177 12.32 7.13 -6.16
CA PHE A 177 12.59 7.45 -4.75
C PHE A 177 13.60 8.60 -4.58
N GLU A 178 14.56 8.72 -5.50
CA GLU A 178 15.49 9.86 -5.54
C GLU A 178 14.75 11.17 -5.84
N LYS A 179 13.76 11.13 -6.73
CA LYS A 179 13.03 12.31 -7.22
C LYS A 179 11.92 12.76 -6.26
N VAL A 180 11.14 11.83 -5.69
CA VAL A 180 9.98 12.16 -4.85
C VAL A 180 10.19 11.87 -3.37
N GLY A 181 11.30 11.23 -3.00
CA GLY A 181 11.58 10.76 -1.65
C GLY A 181 10.90 9.43 -1.34
N MET A 182 11.22 8.91 -0.17
CA MET A 182 10.71 7.63 0.36
C MET A 182 9.24 7.76 0.79
N ILE A 183 8.63 6.66 1.19
CA ILE A 183 7.28 6.66 1.79
C ILE A 183 7.32 7.46 3.10
N ASP A 184 6.29 8.24 3.39
CA ASP A 184 6.27 9.13 4.57
C ASP A 184 6.07 8.34 5.88
N GLU A 185 7.13 8.19 6.65
CA GLU A 185 7.13 7.46 7.93
C GLU A 185 6.35 8.16 9.06
N THR A 186 5.92 9.41 8.85
CA THR A 186 5.05 10.13 9.80
C THR A 186 3.72 9.39 9.97
N VAL A 187 3.27 8.69 8.94
CA VAL A 187 2.09 7.82 9.00
C VAL A 187 2.53 6.38 9.30
N PHE A 188 1.85 5.76 10.25
CA PHE A 188 2.13 4.37 10.65
C PHE A 188 1.52 3.36 9.67
N MET A 189 0.29 3.62 9.24
CA MET A 189 -0.49 2.85 8.27
C MET A 189 -1.65 3.70 7.76
N TYR A 190 -2.13 3.44 6.56
CA TYR A 190 -3.13 4.21 5.82
C TYR A 190 -2.67 5.62 5.42
N PHE A 191 -3.01 6.07 4.24
CA PHE A 191 -2.58 7.32 3.59
C PHE A 191 -1.10 7.36 3.19
N ASP A 192 -0.31 6.34 3.43
CA ASP A 192 1.05 6.17 2.93
C ASP A 192 1.06 6.08 1.40
N ASP A 193 0.17 5.28 0.83
CA ASP A 193 -0.08 5.15 -0.61
C ASP A 193 -0.60 6.45 -1.24
N THR A 194 -1.58 7.07 -0.59
CA THR A 194 -2.21 8.31 -1.07
C THR A 194 -1.20 9.46 -1.09
N ASP A 195 -0.38 9.61 -0.04
CA ASP A 195 0.70 10.59 0.00
C ASP A 195 1.76 10.34 -1.07
N PHE A 196 2.19 9.08 -1.21
CA PHE A 196 3.20 8.71 -2.21
C PHE A 196 2.69 8.99 -3.63
N CYS A 197 1.47 8.57 -3.98
CA CYS A 197 0.85 8.85 -5.26
C CYS A 197 0.70 10.36 -5.52
N ALA A 198 0.35 11.15 -4.50
CA ALA A 198 0.27 12.61 -4.64
C ALA A 198 1.62 13.21 -5.05
N ARG A 199 2.72 12.83 -4.38
CA ARG A 199 4.08 13.28 -4.72
C ARG A 199 4.54 12.80 -6.08
N VAL A 200 4.24 11.56 -6.44
CA VAL A 200 4.52 10.98 -7.76
C VAL A 200 3.84 11.79 -8.87
N ASN A 201 2.54 12.07 -8.73
CA ASN A 201 1.79 12.88 -9.70
C ASN A 201 2.36 14.32 -9.80
N SER A 202 2.65 14.95 -8.66
CA SER A 202 3.21 16.32 -8.64
C SER A 202 4.59 16.40 -9.30
N ALA A 203 5.35 15.31 -9.30
CA ALA A 203 6.65 15.20 -9.96
C ALA A 203 6.55 14.86 -11.47
N GLY A 204 5.33 14.69 -12.00
CA GLY A 204 5.10 14.29 -13.40
C GLY A 204 5.49 12.87 -13.73
N ILE A 205 5.60 11.99 -12.73
CA ILE A 205 5.83 10.55 -12.90
C ILE A 205 4.48 9.88 -13.14
N LYS A 206 4.45 8.97 -14.12
CA LYS A 206 3.23 8.26 -14.50
C LYS A 206 3.00 7.04 -13.62
N ILE A 207 1.74 6.74 -13.36
CA ILE A 207 1.32 5.45 -12.81
C ILE A 207 0.51 4.76 -13.89
N LEU A 208 1.00 3.62 -14.38
CA LEU A 208 0.40 2.87 -15.47
C LEU A 208 -0.29 1.62 -14.93
N TYR A 209 -1.59 1.55 -15.12
CA TYR A 209 -2.38 0.36 -14.86
C TYR A 209 -2.22 -0.64 -15.99
N VAL A 210 -1.79 -1.87 -15.66
CA VAL A 210 -1.49 -2.96 -16.59
C VAL A 210 -2.49 -4.10 -16.35
N PRO A 211 -3.68 -4.10 -16.99
CA PRO A 211 -4.78 -5.03 -16.68
C PRO A 211 -4.48 -6.50 -16.95
N LYS A 212 -3.51 -6.81 -17.83
CA LYS A 212 -3.06 -8.18 -18.10
C LYS A 212 -2.19 -8.76 -16.98
N SER A 213 -1.60 -7.89 -16.16
CA SER A 213 -0.91 -8.27 -14.92
C SER A 213 -1.95 -8.44 -13.83
N VAL A 214 -2.05 -9.61 -13.23
CA VAL A 214 -3.16 -10.00 -12.34
C VAL A 214 -2.65 -10.53 -11.02
N MET A 215 -3.29 -10.12 -9.94
CA MET A 215 -3.08 -10.71 -8.63
C MET A 215 -4.39 -10.79 -7.83
N TRP A 216 -4.37 -11.64 -6.80
CA TRP A 216 -5.46 -11.77 -5.81
C TRP A 216 -4.99 -11.28 -4.45
N HIS A 217 -5.85 -10.53 -3.77
CA HIS A 217 -5.58 -9.97 -2.45
C HIS A 217 -6.54 -10.59 -1.43
N LYS A 218 -6.01 -11.26 -0.43
CA LYS A 218 -6.80 -11.91 0.62
C LYS A 218 -7.47 -10.90 1.55
N VAL A 219 -7.12 -9.61 1.41
CA VAL A 219 -7.66 -8.47 2.17
C VAL A 219 -7.75 -8.84 3.65
N SER A 220 -6.62 -9.30 4.20
CA SER A 220 -6.61 -9.75 5.58
C SER A 220 -6.87 -8.55 6.49
N SER A 221 -7.60 -8.80 7.54
CA SER A 221 -7.97 -7.79 8.53
C SER A 221 -6.80 -7.44 9.47
N ALA A 222 -5.58 -7.27 8.95
CA ALA A 222 -4.45 -6.81 9.78
C ALA A 222 -4.77 -5.50 10.52
N GLY A 223 -5.71 -4.70 10.00
CA GLY A 223 -6.29 -3.53 10.66
C GLY A 223 -7.58 -3.80 11.45
N GLY A 224 -8.03 -5.07 11.58
CA GLY A 224 -9.26 -5.40 12.33
C GLY A 224 -10.58 -5.24 11.55
N GLY A 225 -10.52 -5.14 10.21
CA GLY A 225 -11.69 -4.98 9.33
C GLY A 225 -12.20 -3.54 9.23
N SER A 226 -13.17 -3.33 8.34
CA SER A 226 -13.83 -2.04 8.15
C SER A 226 -14.54 -1.60 9.45
N ASP A 227 -14.37 -0.31 9.80
CA ASP A 227 -14.89 0.30 11.04
C ASP A 227 -14.21 -0.18 12.35
N SER A 228 -13.05 -0.85 12.30
CA SER A 228 -12.28 -1.14 13.51
C SER A 228 -11.77 0.16 14.16
N LYS A 229 -11.55 0.11 15.49
CA LYS A 229 -10.97 1.26 16.22
C LYS A 229 -9.64 1.74 15.61
N VAL A 230 -8.82 0.80 15.15
CA VAL A 230 -7.52 1.05 14.52
C VAL A 230 -7.71 1.80 13.21
N GLN A 231 -8.57 1.29 12.32
CA GLN A 231 -8.87 1.94 11.05
C GLN A 231 -9.46 3.34 11.23
N VAL A 232 -10.49 3.48 12.09
CA VAL A 232 -11.13 4.77 12.35
C VAL A 232 -10.14 5.81 12.86
N TYR A 233 -9.26 5.42 13.78
CA TYR A 233 -8.24 6.31 14.33
C TYR A 233 -7.21 6.74 13.27
N TYR A 234 -6.52 5.79 12.63
CA TYR A 234 -5.46 6.13 11.70
C TYR A 234 -5.98 6.82 10.43
N MET A 235 -7.09 6.34 9.86
CA MET A 235 -7.73 6.99 8.72
C MET A 235 -8.11 8.44 9.02
N THR A 236 -8.61 8.72 10.23
CA THR A 236 -8.97 10.10 10.63
C THR A 236 -7.73 10.96 10.82
N ARG A 237 -6.76 10.51 11.63
CA ARG A 237 -5.54 11.25 11.94
C ARG A 237 -4.72 11.54 10.70
N ASN A 238 -4.47 10.51 9.91
CA ASN A 238 -3.59 10.60 8.75
C ASN A 238 -4.24 11.36 7.59
N LYS A 239 -5.59 11.33 7.46
CA LYS A 239 -6.29 12.21 6.53
C LYS A 239 -6.10 13.68 6.87
N LEU A 240 -6.17 14.05 8.14
CA LEU A 240 -5.93 15.44 8.59
C LEU A 240 -4.48 15.87 8.29
N TYR A 241 -3.53 14.97 8.53
CA TYR A 241 -2.13 15.20 8.21
C TYR A 241 -1.92 15.37 6.70
N TYR A 242 -2.41 14.46 5.88
CA TYR A 242 -2.35 14.49 4.43
C TYR A 242 -2.92 15.80 3.85
N MET A 243 -4.09 16.19 4.32
CA MET A 243 -4.75 17.42 3.88
C MET A 243 -3.96 18.69 4.23
N ASN A 244 -3.25 18.67 5.36
CA ASN A 244 -2.39 19.81 5.72
C ASN A 244 -1.08 19.82 4.93
N LYS A 245 -0.49 18.64 4.69
CA LYS A 245 0.74 18.46 3.91
C LYS A 245 0.54 18.92 2.45
N HIS A 246 -0.57 18.52 1.84
CA HIS A 246 -0.93 18.83 0.44
C HIS A 246 -1.93 19.97 0.30
N LYS A 247 -1.89 20.94 1.21
CA LYS A 247 -2.85 22.06 1.25
C LYS A 247 -2.84 22.94 0.00
N ASP A 248 -1.73 22.98 -0.71
CA ASP A 248 -1.52 23.85 -1.89
C ASP A 248 -2.06 23.17 -3.16
N GLU A 249 -2.05 21.83 -3.22
CA GLU A 249 -2.66 21.02 -4.29
C GLU A 249 -4.16 20.82 -4.06
N LEU A 250 -4.58 20.77 -2.80
CA LEU A 250 -5.97 20.57 -2.42
C LEU A 250 -6.74 21.89 -2.45
N LYS A 251 -7.71 22.01 -3.35
CA LYS A 251 -8.56 23.19 -3.42
C LYS A 251 -9.29 23.44 -2.10
N PHE A 252 -9.51 24.74 -1.77
CA PHE A 252 -10.21 25.14 -0.53
C PHE A 252 -11.52 24.36 -0.25
N PRO A 253 -12.39 24.04 -1.26
CA PRO A 253 -13.59 23.25 -1.03
C PRO A 253 -13.33 21.85 -0.46
N ALA A 254 -12.21 21.19 -0.80
CA ALA A 254 -11.86 19.88 -0.28
C ALA A 254 -11.62 19.90 1.23
N ARG A 255 -10.96 20.94 1.71
CA ARG A 255 -10.70 21.14 3.14
C ARG A 255 -12.01 21.36 3.90
N LEU A 256 -12.85 22.25 3.40
CA LEU A 256 -14.15 22.54 3.98
C LEU A 256 -15.05 21.30 4.02
N PHE A 257 -15.12 20.54 2.91
CA PHE A 257 -15.87 19.29 2.81
C PHE A 257 -15.41 18.27 3.84
N THR A 258 -14.11 18.07 3.98
CA THR A 258 -13.57 17.09 4.93
C THR A 258 -13.84 17.49 6.39
N TYR A 259 -13.61 18.76 6.73
CA TYR A 259 -13.91 19.23 8.09
C TYR A 259 -15.41 19.14 8.40
N SER A 260 -16.29 19.50 7.46
CA SER A 260 -17.75 19.34 7.63
C SER A 260 -18.15 17.87 7.80
N LYS A 261 -17.56 16.96 7.04
CA LYS A 261 -17.80 15.51 7.17
C LYS A 261 -17.38 14.98 8.55
N PHE A 262 -16.26 15.45 9.10
CA PHE A 262 -15.85 15.10 10.47
C PHE A 262 -16.79 15.67 11.52
N ILE A 263 -17.22 16.92 11.40
CA ILE A 263 -18.18 17.56 12.30
C ILE A 263 -19.51 16.81 12.26
N VAL A 264 -20.02 16.50 11.06
CA VAL A 264 -21.27 15.74 10.91
C VAL A 264 -21.12 14.35 11.51
N LYS A 265 -20.06 13.60 11.19
CA LYS A 265 -19.78 12.31 11.81
C LYS A 265 -19.77 12.40 13.34
N PHE A 266 -19.17 13.43 13.89
CA PHE A 266 -19.14 13.68 15.33
C PHE A 266 -20.51 13.97 15.93
N LEU A 267 -21.33 14.80 15.28
CA LEU A 267 -22.66 15.18 15.75
C LEU A 267 -23.68 14.03 15.70
N ILE A 268 -23.57 13.15 14.69
CA ILE A 268 -24.50 11.99 14.53
C ILE A 268 -24.05 10.76 15.33
N SER A 269 -22.84 10.73 15.77
CA SER A 269 -22.15 9.67 16.45
C SER A 269 -22.86 9.11 17.69
N PRO A 270 -23.43 9.93 18.60
CA PRO A 270 -24.17 9.42 19.75
C PRO A 270 -25.36 8.52 19.37
N VAL A 271 -25.94 8.73 18.18
CA VAL A 271 -27.10 7.97 17.68
C VAL A 271 -26.69 6.58 17.18
N TYR A 272 -25.46 6.42 16.64
CA TYR A 272 -25.04 5.19 15.95
C TYR A 272 -24.11 4.29 16.79
N LYS A 273 -23.80 4.62 18.03
CA LYS A 273 -22.91 3.86 18.95
C LYS A 273 -21.56 3.46 18.32
N ARG A 274 -21.05 4.25 17.36
CA ARG A 274 -19.81 3.96 16.64
C ARG A 274 -18.57 4.46 17.39
N ASN A 275 -17.39 4.10 16.90
CA ASN A 275 -16.05 4.34 17.46
C ASN A 275 -15.61 5.82 17.55
N ASP A 276 -16.48 6.73 17.91
CA ASP A 276 -16.34 8.19 17.86
C ASP A 276 -15.29 8.76 18.78
N LYS A 277 -15.09 8.10 19.92
CA LYS A 277 -14.00 8.44 20.83
C LYS A 277 -12.64 8.36 20.14
N PHE A 278 -12.51 7.50 19.12
CA PHE A 278 -11.28 7.36 18.34
C PHE A 278 -11.13 8.45 17.29
N ILE A 279 -12.21 9.00 16.74
CA ILE A 279 -12.19 10.19 15.87
C ILE A 279 -11.70 11.41 16.66
N LEU A 280 -12.27 11.66 17.85
CA LEU A 280 -11.84 12.75 18.71
C LEU A 280 -10.39 12.61 19.16
N ARG A 281 -9.98 11.39 19.50
CA ARG A 281 -8.60 11.09 19.87
C ARG A 281 -7.66 11.36 18.71
N ALA A 282 -7.97 10.85 17.51
CA ALA A 282 -7.20 11.07 16.30
C ALA A 282 -7.01 12.57 15.99
N TRP A 283 -8.07 13.36 16.13
CA TRP A 283 -8.01 14.81 15.97
C TRP A 283 -7.12 15.49 17.01
N LYS A 284 -7.24 15.11 18.30
CA LYS A 284 -6.39 15.65 19.38
C LYS A 284 -4.91 15.30 19.17
N ASP A 285 -4.62 14.04 18.78
CA ASP A 285 -3.26 13.58 18.54
C ASP A 285 -2.65 14.27 17.33
N TYR A 286 -3.40 14.41 16.23
CA TYR A 286 -2.98 15.23 15.09
C TYR A 286 -2.62 16.67 15.50
N ARG A 287 -3.47 17.34 16.28
CA ARG A 287 -3.22 18.72 16.73
C ARG A 287 -2.01 18.87 17.65
N LYS A 288 -1.67 17.82 18.39
CA LYS A 288 -0.49 17.76 19.26
C LYS A 288 0.78 17.32 18.53
N GLY A 289 0.68 16.93 17.25
CA GLY A 289 1.79 16.33 16.50
C GLY A 289 2.14 14.91 16.91
N ASN A 290 1.26 14.22 17.64
CA ASN A 290 1.43 12.82 18.02
C ASN A 290 1.11 11.92 16.82
N MET A 291 2.12 11.72 15.96
CA MET A 291 2.03 10.89 14.78
C MET A 291 2.67 9.51 15.02
N GLY A 292 2.79 8.69 14.00
CA GLY A 292 3.36 7.35 14.14
C GLY A 292 2.44 6.34 14.82
N ARG A 293 3.02 5.35 15.50
CA ARG A 293 2.29 4.28 16.19
C ARG A 293 1.55 4.79 17.43
N CYS A 294 0.35 4.27 17.64
CA CYS A 294 -0.45 4.55 18.85
C CYS A 294 -0.62 3.26 19.66
N ASP A 295 0.16 3.09 20.71
CA ASP A 295 0.23 1.85 21.50
C ASP A 295 -1.00 1.58 22.37
N THR A 296 -1.91 2.54 22.47
CA THR A 296 -3.08 2.47 23.36
C THR A 296 -4.42 2.38 22.60
N LEU A 297 -4.38 1.85 21.35
CA LEU A 297 -5.57 1.56 20.54
C LEU A 297 -6.18 0.19 20.83
#